data_d3d69a20426275403ef432a70c6d43df
#
_entry.id   d3d69a20426275403ef432a70c6d43df
#
_cell.length_a   1.000
_cell.length_b   1.000
_cell.length_c   1.000
_cell.angle_alpha   90.00
_cell.angle_beta   90.00
_cell.angle_gamma   90.00
#
_symmetry.space_group_name_H-M   'P 1'
#
loop_
_entity.id
_entity.type
_entity.pdbx_description
1 polymer ?
#
loop_
_entity_poly.entity_id
_entity_poly.type
_entity_poly.pdbx_seq_one_letter_code
_entity_poly.pdbx_strand_id
1 'polypeptide(L)'
;MLSSRAGVGWTTNGHTGGDPFMHSFGPGQVSGLWENTALAHHMARVMGFDLQALQERLFVEAAPSLAALGLQTELDLTQAANPVLRVRNRQDEEVRLPIHKNELLTADRTHELEGLVVMAEQTGKVYVPRQAITLIRAKLVR
;
A
#
# COMPACT_ATOMS: atom_id res chain seq x y z
N MET A 1 0.04 25.32 -24.12
CA MET A 1 -0.86 24.79 -23.06
C MET A 1 -2.31 24.87 -23.56
N LEU A 2 -3.17 23.90 -23.26
CA LEU A 2 -4.57 23.87 -23.73
C LEU A 2 -5.40 25.06 -23.22
N SER A 3 -5.15 25.52 -21.98
CA SER A 3 -5.85 26.66 -21.36
C SER A 3 -5.65 27.97 -22.09
N SER A 4 -4.44 28.26 -22.60
CA SER A 4 -4.20 29.47 -23.37
C SER A 4 -4.88 29.48 -24.74
N ARG A 5 -5.07 28.30 -25.35
CA ARG A 5 -5.85 28.16 -26.62
C ARG A 5 -7.34 28.31 -26.40
N ALA A 6 -7.85 27.95 -25.22
CA ALA A 6 -9.27 28.08 -24.85
C ALA A 6 -9.63 29.46 -24.30
N GLY A 7 -8.67 30.37 -24.14
CA GLY A 7 -8.91 31.70 -23.57
C GLY A 7 -9.26 31.66 -22.07
N VAL A 8 -8.90 30.56 -21.36
CA VAL A 8 -9.18 30.40 -19.93
C VAL A 8 -8.01 30.88 -19.12
N GLY A 9 -8.25 31.87 -18.26
CA GLY A 9 -7.29 32.34 -17.27
C GLY A 9 -7.43 31.59 -15.95
N TRP A 10 -6.30 31.13 -15.40
CA TRP A 10 -6.24 30.51 -14.08
C TRP A 10 -5.59 31.51 -13.11
N THR A 11 -6.16 31.69 -11.94
CA THR A 11 -5.63 32.55 -10.89
C THR A 11 -4.45 31.93 -10.15
N THR A 12 -4.33 30.60 -10.19
CA THR A 12 -3.21 29.84 -9.62
C THR A 12 -2.81 28.69 -10.55
N ASN A 13 -1.55 28.24 -10.46
CA ASN A 13 -1.04 27.07 -11.16
C ASN A 13 -1.01 25.80 -10.29
N GLY A 14 -1.58 25.86 -9.09
CA GLY A 14 -1.56 24.76 -8.12
C GLY A 14 -2.88 24.67 -7.35
N HIS A 15 -2.85 23.86 -6.31
CA HIS A 15 -3.99 23.70 -5.41
C HIS A 15 -4.24 24.97 -4.60
N THR A 16 -5.52 25.30 -4.39
CA THR A 16 -5.95 26.37 -3.48
C THR A 16 -6.41 25.75 -2.16
N GLY A 17 -6.32 26.50 -1.05
CA GLY A 17 -6.81 26.08 0.25
C GLY A 17 -8.33 26.22 0.44
N GLY A 18 -9.08 26.45 -0.64
CA GLY A 18 -10.53 26.55 -0.57
C GLY A 18 -11.20 25.19 -0.62
N ASP A 19 -12.25 25.03 0.16
CA ASP A 19 -13.06 23.81 0.18
C ASP A 19 -13.84 23.66 -1.13
N PRO A 20 -13.73 22.51 -1.84
CA PRO A 20 -14.54 22.25 -3.03
C PRO A 20 -15.96 21.85 -2.63
N PHE A 21 -16.94 22.21 -3.49
CA PHE A 21 -18.30 21.70 -3.32
C PHE A 21 -18.37 20.22 -3.65
N MET A 22 -19.04 19.46 -2.77
CA MET A 22 -19.36 18.06 -3.00
C MET A 22 -20.85 17.89 -3.22
N HIS A 23 -21.22 17.15 -4.25
CA HIS A 23 -22.59 16.75 -4.51
C HIS A 23 -22.76 15.27 -4.20
N SER A 24 -23.72 14.95 -3.32
CA SER A 24 -24.03 13.58 -2.93
C SER A 24 -25.48 13.26 -3.26
N PHE A 25 -25.73 12.11 -3.86
CA PHE A 25 -27.05 11.67 -4.26
C PHE A 25 -27.22 10.16 -4.07
N GLY A 26 -28.44 9.73 -3.67
CA GLY A 26 -28.79 8.32 -3.52
C GLY A 26 -28.76 7.81 -2.08
N PRO A 27 -28.90 6.48 -1.89
CA PRO A 27 -28.82 5.87 -0.55
C PRO A 27 -27.47 6.13 0.12
N GLY A 28 -27.50 6.61 1.37
CA GLY A 28 -26.29 6.98 2.09
C GLY A 28 -25.71 8.34 1.70
N GLN A 29 -26.50 9.22 1.05
CA GLN A 29 -26.07 10.58 0.75
C GLN A 29 -25.59 11.30 2.01
N VAL A 30 -24.57 12.15 1.85
CA VAL A 30 -23.99 12.97 2.91
C VAL A 30 -24.26 14.45 2.67
N SER A 31 -24.25 15.25 3.72
CA SER A 31 -24.42 16.70 3.67
C SER A 31 -23.54 17.39 4.72
N GLY A 32 -23.33 18.68 4.57
CA GLY A 32 -22.51 19.47 5.48
C GLY A 32 -21.02 19.45 5.10
N LEU A 33 -20.18 19.87 6.04
CA LEU A 33 -18.72 19.90 5.87
C LEU A 33 -18.12 18.53 6.20
N TRP A 34 -17.29 18.02 5.30
CA TRP A 34 -16.66 16.71 5.46
C TRP A 34 -15.16 16.80 5.20
N GLU A 35 -14.40 16.16 6.10
CA GLU A 35 -12.99 15.92 5.86
C GLU A 35 -12.79 14.87 4.75
N ASN A 36 -11.78 15.05 3.90
CA ASN A 36 -11.51 14.14 2.79
C ASN A 36 -11.26 12.69 3.24
N THR A 37 -10.62 12.51 4.41
CA THR A 37 -10.38 11.19 5.02
C THR A 37 -11.69 10.52 5.46
N ALA A 38 -12.67 11.29 5.95
CA ALA A 38 -13.97 10.77 6.34
C ALA A 38 -14.77 10.26 5.13
N LEU A 39 -14.56 10.84 3.95
CA LEU A 39 -15.17 10.37 2.70
C LEU A 39 -14.75 8.94 2.35
N ALA A 40 -13.46 8.60 2.52
CA ALA A 40 -12.96 7.23 2.27
C ALA A 40 -13.68 6.21 3.16
N HIS A 41 -13.81 6.48 4.45
CA HIS A 41 -14.53 5.62 5.39
C HIS A 41 -16.03 5.53 5.06
N HIS A 42 -16.63 6.63 4.62
CA HIS A 42 -18.03 6.64 4.22
C HIS A 42 -18.26 5.78 2.97
N MET A 43 -17.43 5.95 1.94
CA MET A 43 -17.51 5.17 0.71
C MET A 43 -17.33 3.66 1.00
N ALA A 44 -16.34 3.30 1.82
CA ALA A 44 -16.12 1.92 2.23
C ALA A 44 -17.37 1.32 2.89
N ARG A 45 -18.00 2.06 3.81
CA ARG A 45 -19.22 1.63 4.50
C ARG A 45 -20.39 1.43 3.53
N VAL A 46 -20.60 2.37 2.60
CA VAL A 46 -21.65 2.25 1.59
C VAL A 46 -21.41 1.06 0.65
N MET A 47 -20.14 0.76 0.35
CA MET A 47 -19.74 -0.40 -0.44
C MET A 47 -19.75 -1.72 0.36
N GLY A 48 -20.01 -1.68 1.67
CA GLY A 48 -20.19 -2.86 2.50
C GLY A 48 -18.90 -3.51 3.00
N PHE A 49 -17.76 -2.77 3.06
CA PHE A 49 -16.52 -3.29 3.63
C PHE A 49 -15.97 -2.38 4.74
N ASP A 50 -15.17 -2.98 5.64
CA ASP A 50 -14.46 -2.27 6.69
C ASP A 50 -13.05 -1.91 6.18
N LEU A 51 -12.80 -0.60 6.03
CA LEU A 51 -11.53 -0.09 5.52
C LEU A 51 -10.36 -0.38 6.47
N GLN A 52 -10.61 -0.33 7.80
CA GLN A 52 -9.57 -0.62 8.80
C GLN A 52 -9.17 -2.10 8.77
N ALA A 53 -10.16 -2.99 8.77
CA ALA A 53 -9.89 -4.44 8.67
C ALA A 53 -9.15 -4.79 7.37
N LEU A 54 -9.50 -4.12 6.27
CA LEU A 54 -8.82 -4.29 4.99
C LEU A 54 -7.36 -3.80 5.04
N GLN A 55 -7.13 -2.65 5.67
CA GLN A 55 -5.78 -2.11 5.86
C GLN A 55 -4.91 -3.03 6.71
N GLU A 56 -5.42 -3.52 7.83
CA GLU A 56 -4.71 -4.45 8.72
C GLU A 56 -4.40 -5.80 8.04
N ARG A 57 -5.22 -6.19 7.07
CA ARG A 57 -5.03 -7.42 6.28
C ARG A 57 -4.02 -7.24 5.15
N LEU A 58 -4.08 -6.13 4.40
CA LEU A 58 -3.32 -5.97 3.15
C LEU A 58 -2.05 -5.13 3.29
N PHE A 59 -1.93 -4.30 4.35
CA PHE A 59 -0.84 -3.33 4.48
C PHE A 59 -0.14 -3.41 5.84
N VAL A 60 0.46 -4.56 6.14
CA VAL A 60 1.28 -4.76 7.34
C VAL A 60 2.70 -4.24 7.07
N GLU A 61 3.24 -3.37 7.92
CA GLU A 61 4.62 -2.92 7.79
C GLU A 61 5.57 -4.11 7.96
N ALA A 62 6.37 -4.40 6.93
CA ALA A 62 7.14 -5.63 6.84
C ALA A 62 8.29 -5.68 7.84
N ALA A 63 9.11 -4.64 7.93
CA ALA A 63 10.33 -4.64 8.73
C ALA A 63 10.09 -4.92 10.22
N PRO A 64 9.22 -4.19 10.95
CA PRO A 64 8.98 -4.48 12.36
C PRO A 64 8.31 -5.84 12.57
N SER A 65 7.40 -6.25 11.68
CA SER A 65 6.68 -7.52 11.81
C SER A 65 7.61 -8.73 11.62
N LEU A 66 8.57 -8.64 10.70
CA LEU A 66 9.53 -9.70 10.43
C LEU A 66 10.68 -9.70 11.45
N ALA A 67 11.10 -8.53 11.93
CA ALA A 67 12.07 -8.41 13.00
C ALA A 67 11.57 -9.06 14.32
N ALA A 68 10.27 -8.93 14.63
CA ALA A 68 9.65 -9.61 15.76
C ALA A 68 9.71 -11.15 15.67
N LEU A 69 9.89 -11.69 14.46
CA LEU A 69 10.12 -13.13 14.20
C LEU A 69 11.61 -13.51 14.17
N GLY A 70 12.52 -12.58 14.45
CA GLY A 70 13.96 -12.79 14.40
C GLY A 70 14.54 -12.83 12.98
N LEU A 71 13.80 -12.32 11.99
CA LEU A 71 14.20 -12.28 10.60
C LEU A 71 14.82 -10.92 10.25
N GLN A 72 15.75 -10.91 9.30
CA GLN A 72 16.38 -9.71 8.77
C GLN A 72 15.73 -9.31 7.45
N THR A 73 15.56 -8.01 7.22
CA THR A 73 15.01 -7.46 5.98
C THR A 73 16.02 -6.52 5.34
N GLU A 74 16.16 -6.63 4.02
CA GLU A 74 17.01 -5.78 3.20
C GLU A 74 16.22 -5.35 1.95
N LEU A 75 16.19 -4.05 1.68
CA LEU A 75 15.57 -3.52 0.46
C LEU A 75 16.64 -3.40 -0.62
N ASP A 76 16.57 -4.26 -1.63
CA ASP A 76 17.46 -4.26 -2.77
C ASP A 76 16.92 -3.32 -3.86
N LEU A 77 17.60 -2.20 -4.05
CA LEU A 77 17.30 -1.16 -5.04
C LEU A 77 18.29 -1.17 -6.23
N THR A 78 19.11 -2.21 -6.39
CA THR A 78 20.12 -2.29 -7.47
C THR A 78 19.50 -2.20 -8.85
N GLN A 79 18.27 -2.69 -8.99
CA GLN A 79 17.46 -2.50 -10.19
C GLN A 79 16.28 -1.57 -9.85
N ALA A 80 16.45 -0.27 -10.09
CA ALA A 80 15.45 0.74 -9.75
C ALA A 80 14.04 0.45 -10.31
N ALA A 81 13.96 -0.17 -11.50
CA ALA A 81 12.68 -0.56 -12.09
C ALA A 81 12.03 -1.79 -11.45
N ASN A 82 12.79 -2.58 -10.70
CA ASN A 82 12.34 -3.83 -10.07
C ASN A 82 12.95 -3.99 -8.67
N PRO A 83 12.60 -3.12 -7.73
CA PRO A 83 13.09 -3.23 -6.36
C PRO A 83 12.52 -4.48 -5.68
N VAL A 84 13.29 -5.06 -4.76
CA VAL A 84 12.93 -6.32 -4.10
C VAL A 84 13.20 -6.21 -2.59
N LEU A 85 12.23 -6.58 -1.77
CA LEU A 85 12.45 -6.82 -0.35
C LEU A 85 12.98 -8.24 -0.16
N ARG A 86 14.20 -8.37 0.36
CA ARG A 86 14.82 -9.65 0.75
C ARG A 86 14.57 -9.89 2.22
N VAL A 87 14.19 -11.11 2.58
CA VAL A 87 13.98 -11.53 3.96
C VAL A 87 14.81 -12.77 4.23
N ARG A 88 15.67 -12.72 5.27
CA ARG A 88 16.59 -13.81 5.62
C ARG A 88 16.43 -14.24 7.07
N ASN A 89 16.66 -15.53 7.31
CA ASN A 89 16.84 -16.04 8.66
C ASN A 89 18.35 -16.13 9.01
N ARG A 90 18.66 -16.65 10.23
CA ARG A 90 20.03 -16.81 10.72
C ARG A 90 20.83 -17.88 9.97
N GLN A 91 20.17 -18.77 9.24
CA GLN A 91 20.77 -19.82 8.41
C GLN A 91 21.00 -19.37 6.97
N ASP A 92 20.79 -18.07 6.68
CA ASP A 92 20.89 -17.46 5.35
C ASP A 92 19.89 -18.03 4.32
N GLU A 93 18.82 -18.68 4.81
CA GLU A 93 17.67 -19.00 3.95
C GLU A 93 16.93 -17.71 3.60
N GLU A 94 16.64 -17.52 2.32
CA GLU A 94 16.09 -16.26 1.79
C GLU A 94 14.73 -16.50 1.12
N VAL A 95 13.84 -15.53 1.32
CA VAL A 95 12.65 -15.30 0.47
C VAL A 95 12.68 -13.88 -0.08
N ARG A 96 12.06 -13.66 -1.22
CA ARG A 96 12.05 -12.37 -1.92
C ARG A 96 10.63 -11.93 -2.23
N LEU A 97 10.38 -10.63 -2.04
CA LEU A 97 9.09 -9.99 -2.35
C LEU A 97 9.38 -8.84 -3.33
N PRO A 98 9.11 -9.05 -4.63
CA PRO A 98 9.21 -7.97 -5.61
C PRO A 98 8.21 -6.85 -5.28
N ILE A 99 8.69 -5.61 -5.26
CA ILE A 99 7.85 -4.44 -5.00
C ILE A 99 6.88 -4.23 -6.17
N HIS A 100 5.67 -3.78 -5.87
CA HIS A 100 4.55 -3.59 -6.79
C HIS A 100 4.01 -4.87 -7.44
N LYS A 101 4.36 -6.05 -6.88
CA LYS A 101 3.80 -7.33 -7.29
C LYS A 101 3.08 -8.02 -6.14
N ASN A 102 2.19 -8.94 -6.48
CA ASN A 102 1.49 -9.83 -5.53
C ASN A 102 2.19 -11.20 -5.44
N GLU A 103 3.52 -11.19 -5.36
CA GLU A 103 4.32 -12.41 -5.42
C GLU A 103 5.27 -12.50 -4.22
N LEU A 104 5.44 -13.72 -3.68
CA LEU A 104 6.48 -14.11 -2.76
C LEU A 104 7.29 -15.24 -3.41
N LEU A 105 8.58 -15.00 -3.61
CA LEU A 105 9.49 -15.92 -4.26
C LEU A 105 10.29 -16.70 -3.20
N THR A 106 10.26 -18.01 -3.29
CA THR A 106 11.11 -18.92 -2.53
C THR A 106 12.08 -19.63 -3.47
N ALA A 107 13.03 -20.41 -2.96
CA ALA A 107 13.97 -21.15 -3.80
C ALA A 107 13.30 -22.18 -4.71
N ASP A 108 12.15 -22.70 -4.30
CA ASP A 108 11.43 -23.81 -4.95
C ASP A 108 10.21 -23.36 -5.75
N ARG A 109 9.59 -22.23 -5.41
CA ARG A 109 8.35 -21.79 -6.07
C ARG A 109 8.02 -20.31 -5.85
N THR A 110 7.07 -19.83 -6.63
CA THR A 110 6.39 -18.53 -6.44
C THR A 110 5.04 -18.76 -5.79
N HIS A 111 4.73 -17.96 -4.76
CA HIS A 111 3.41 -17.91 -4.13
C HIS A 111 2.72 -16.63 -4.55
N GLU A 112 1.48 -16.73 -4.98
CA GLU A 112 0.61 -15.59 -5.21
C GLU A 112 0.07 -15.07 -3.87
N LEU A 113 0.11 -13.74 -3.69
CA LEU A 113 -0.38 -13.05 -2.51
C LEU A 113 -1.76 -12.44 -2.79
N GLU A 114 -2.57 -12.30 -1.75
CA GLU A 114 -3.89 -11.67 -1.80
C GLU A 114 -3.86 -10.15 -2.07
N GLY A 115 -2.70 -9.53 -2.03
CA GLY A 115 -2.49 -8.11 -2.27
C GLY A 115 -1.06 -7.80 -2.70
N LEU A 116 -0.82 -6.55 -3.08
CA LEU A 116 0.48 -6.09 -3.57
C LEU A 116 1.48 -5.86 -2.43
N VAL A 117 2.74 -6.08 -2.73
CA VAL A 117 3.86 -5.56 -1.93
C VAL A 117 4.06 -4.09 -2.33
N VAL A 118 3.92 -3.18 -1.39
CA VAL A 118 3.94 -1.73 -1.65
C VAL A 118 5.09 -1.07 -0.90
N MET A 119 5.83 -0.21 -1.56
CA MET A 119 6.84 0.65 -0.94
C MET A 119 6.34 2.10 -0.90
N ALA A 120 6.39 2.71 0.27
CA ALA A 120 6.15 4.14 0.43
C ALA A 120 7.46 4.89 0.09
N GLU A 121 7.51 5.49 -1.10
CA GLU A 121 8.73 6.13 -1.64
C GLU A 121 9.35 7.17 -0.71
N GLN A 122 8.52 7.97 -0.04
CA GLN A 122 8.99 9.04 0.87
C GLN A 122 9.69 8.50 2.13
N THR A 123 9.34 7.31 2.59
CA THR A 123 9.85 6.75 3.85
C THR A 123 10.69 5.50 3.67
N GLY A 124 10.67 4.89 2.49
CA GLY A 124 11.29 3.59 2.21
C GLY A 124 10.62 2.41 2.92
N LYS A 125 9.51 2.64 3.61
CA LYS A 125 8.77 1.57 4.31
C LYS A 125 8.09 0.65 3.30
N VAL A 126 8.19 -0.65 3.56
CA VAL A 126 7.53 -1.67 2.74
C VAL A 126 6.35 -2.26 3.52
N TYR A 127 5.22 -2.35 2.85
CA TYR A 127 3.99 -2.95 3.35
C TYR A 127 3.66 -4.21 2.55
N VAL A 128 3.23 -5.24 3.25
CA VAL A 128 2.90 -6.54 2.67
C VAL A 128 1.55 -7.04 3.20
N PRO A 129 0.83 -7.88 2.45
CA PRO A 129 -0.33 -8.58 3.00
C PRO A 129 0.06 -9.43 4.22
N ARG A 130 -0.84 -9.53 5.19
CA ARG A 130 -0.65 -10.40 6.38
C ARG A 130 -0.36 -11.85 6.00
N GLN A 131 -0.95 -12.33 4.91
CA GLN A 131 -0.67 -13.63 4.31
C GLN A 131 0.83 -13.82 4.03
N ALA A 132 1.53 -12.81 3.54
CA ALA A 132 2.97 -12.88 3.27
C ALA A 132 3.77 -13.14 4.56
N ILE A 133 3.44 -12.44 5.66
CA ILE A 133 4.08 -12.68 6.95
C ILE A 133 3.86 -14.12 7.41
N THR A 134 2.66 -14.66 7.24
CA THR A 134 2.33 -16.05 7.61
C THR A 134 3.14 -17.06 6.78
N LEU A 135 3.25 -16.87 5.47
CA LEU A 135 4.04 -17.73 4.58
C LEU A 135 5.52 -17.67 4.89
N ILE A 136 6.07 -16.46 5.11
CA ILE A 136 7.48 -16.26 5.49
C ILE A 136 7.79 -16.95 6.82
N ARG A 137 6.93 -16.77 7.83
CA ARG A 137 7.05 -17.44 9.12
C ARG A 137 7.10 -18.96 8.96
N ALA A 138 6.18 -19.54 8.20
CA ALA A 138 6.14 -20.99 7.96
C ALA A 138 7.38 -21.53 7.23
N LYS A 139 8.04 -20.70 6.40
CA LYS A 139 9.21 -21.08 5.62
C LYS A 139 10.51 -20.88 6.39
N LEU A 140 10.68 -19.74 7.07
CA LEU A 140 11.97 -19.31 7.64
C LEU A 140 12.09 -19.43 9.17
N VAL A 141 10.97 -19.60 9.88
CA VAL A 141 10.97 -19.76 11.35
C VAL A 141 10.70 -21.23 11.67
N ARG A 142 11.73 -21.92 12.15
CA ARG A 142 11.67 -23.32 12.61
C ARG A 142 11.77 -23.40 14.11
#